data_b28b5377f784b014e3086e8996f43a46
#
_entry.id   b28b5377f784b014e3086e8996f43a46
#
_cell.length_a   1.000
_cell.length_b   1.000
_cell.length_c   1.000
_cell.angle_alpha   90.00
_cell.angle_beta   90.00
_cell.angle_gamma   90.00
#
_symmetry.space_group_name_H-M   'P 1'
#
loop_
_entity.id
_entity.type
_entity.pdbx_description
1 polymer ?
#
loop_
_entity_poly.entity_id
_entity_poly.type
_entity_poly.pdbx_seq_one_letter_code
_entity_poly.pdbx_strand_id
1 'polypeptide(L)'
;IVSAQKQGLIPVIIDTENSFSFQYAINMGFEAEPIYGDVEIEDVDEETGEVSVHTENRITHWDGNFIYFNNAILCEQFGDMDYSSGSKTKTKRKTAVIEDVAMCINTILDAQENGDIDQGLLFVWDSIGSIGSYKEYKAGKIGNAMWSAASISQAFNNIVNDRIPASRKVTSPYSNTLLYINKVWMNNTLNPTGPAVMETKGGKSMKYATRMEILMGGQLTAGIKRLTATSKGLNYSYAIQTK
;
A
#
# COMPACT_ATOMS: atom_id res chain seq x y z
N ILE A 1 -4.28 -3.05 11.18
CA ILE A 1 -5.30 -1.99 11.13
C ILE A 1 -6.23 -2.04 12.35
N VAL A 2 -6.83 -3.18 12.69
CA VAL A 2 -7.72 -3.33 13.87
C VAL A 2 -7.07 -2.83 15.16
N SER A 3 -5.81 -3.24 15.41
CA SER A 3 -5.08 -2.78 16.60
C SER A 3 -4.78 -1.27 16.59
N ALA A 4 -4.68 -0.67 15.42
CA ALA A 4 -4.50 0.77 15.29
C ALA A 4 -5.76 1.53 15.73
N GLN A 5 -6.94 1.15 15.22
CA GLN A 5 -8.21 1.74 15.65
C GLN A 5 -8.42 1.62 17.17
N LYS A 6 -8.15 0.43 17.75
CA LYS A 6 -8.23 0.20 19.20
C LYS A 6 -7.27 1.07 20.03
N GLN A 7 -6.20 1.57 19.43
CA GLN A 7 -5.25 2.49 20.03
C GLN A 7 -5.54 3.97 19.74
N GLY A 8 -6.65 4.26 19.06
CA GLY A 8 -7.01 5.62 18.66
C GLY A 8 -6.17 6.16 17.52
N LEU A 9 -5.50 5.30 16.73
CA LEU A 9 -4.81 5.70 15.52
C LEU A 9 -5.74 5.58 14.32
N ILE A 10 -5.54 6.42 13.32
CA ILE A 10 -6.21 6.29 12.02
C ILE A 10 -5.39 5.35 11.11
N PRO A 11 -5.92 4.18 10.73
CA PRO A 11 -5.35 3.38 9.66
C PRO A 11 -5.53 4.09 8.32
N VAL A 12 -4.43 4.32 7.59
CA VAL A 12 -4.41 4.79 6.21
C VAL A 12 -4.06 3.61 5.33
N ILE A 13 -5.04 3.05 4.66
CA ILE A 13 -4.91 1.84 3.85
C ILE A 13 -4.71 2.23 2.40
N ILE A 14 -3.57 1.86 1.82
CA ILE A 14 -3.22 2.12 0.42
C ILE A 14 -3.13 0.77 -0.27
N ASP A 15 -4.24 0.37 -0.90
CA ASP A 15 -4.42 -0.92 -1.56
C ASP A 15 -4.15 -0.80 -3.06
N THR A 16 -2.90 -0.97 -3.45
CA THR A 16 -2.49 -0.94 -4.86
C THR A 16 -2.62 -2.28 -5.58
N GLU A 17 -3.06 -3.33 -4.87
CA GLU A 17 -3.40 -4.63 -5.45
C GLU A 17 -4.92 -4.80 -5.68
N ASN A 18 -5.74 -3.87 -5.18
CA ASN A 18 -7.21 -3.95 -5.18
C ASN A 18 -7.71 -5.26 -4.53
N SER A 19 -7.05 -5.68 -3.46
CA SER A 19 -7.29 -6.97 -2.79
C SER A 19 -7.88 -6.83 -1.38
N PHE A 20 -7.99 -5.61 -0.87
CA PHE A 20 -8.51 -5.35 0.47
C PHE A 20 -10.00 -5.68 0.56
N SER A 21 -10.36 -6.57 1.47
CA SER A 21 -11.74 -6.94 1.75
C SER A 21 -12.21 -6.31 3.07
N PHE A 22 -13.09 -5.31 2.96
CA PHE A 22 -13.73 -4.71 4.13
C PHE A 22 -14.51 -5.73 4.95
N GLN A 23 -15.27 -6.62 4.30
CA GLN A 23 -16.03 -7.66 5.01
C GLN A 23 -15.12 -8.58 5.84
N TYR A 24 -13.98 -8.98 5.27
CA TYR A 24 -13.01 -9.78 6.01
C TYR A 24 -12.41 -8.99 7.18
N ALA A 25 -12.05 -7.74 6.95
CA ALA A 25 -11.49 -6.87 7.99
C ALA A 25 -12.49 -6.64 9.14
N ILE A 26 -13.77 -6.43 8.85
CA ILE A 26 -14.85 -6.30 9.82
C ILE A 26 -15.01 -7.58 10.65
N ASN A 27 -14.96 -8.75 10.02
CA ASN A 27 -15.00 -10.03 10.72
C ASN A 27 -13.80 -10.21 11.68
N MET A 28 -12.69 -9.52 11.42
CA MET A 28 -11.51 -9.49 12.30
C MET A 28 -11.58 -8.37 13.35
N GLY A 29 -12.67 -7.60 13.38
CA GLY A 29 -12.92 -6.52 14.33
C GLY A 29 -12.48 -5.13 13.86
N PHE A 30 -12.34 -4.92 12.55
CA PHE A 30 -12.16 -3.60 11.96
C PHE A 30 -13.49 -2.83 12.00
N GLU A 31 -13.45 -1.59 12.45
CA GLU A 31 -14.62 -0.74 12.55
C GLU A 31 -14.82 0.02 11.23
N ALA A 32 -15.80 -0.43 10.45
CA ALA A 32 -16.23 0.21 9.21
C ALA A 32 -17.71 -0.14 8.96
N GLU A 33 -18.46 0.81 8.45
CA GLU A 33 -19.88 0.68 8.12
C GLU A 33 -20.09 0.86 6.61
N PRO A 34 -20.86 -0.05 5.95
CA PRO A 34 -21.15 0.10 4.52
C PRO A 34 -22.23 1.18 4.32
N ILE A 35 -21.95 2.11 3.42
CA ILE A 35 -22.90 3.12 2.98
C ILE A 35 -23.45 2.68 1.62
N TYR A 36 -24.76 2.52 1.58
CA TYR A 36 -25.49 2.09 0.38
C TYR A 36 -26.00 3.30 -0.40
N GLY A 37 -26.02 3.16 -1.70
CA GLY A 37 -26.57 4.14 -2.61
C GLY A 37 -27.04 3.49 -3.91
N ASP A 38 -27.89 4.20 -4.62
CA ASP A 38 -28.40 3.75 -5.89
C ASP A 38 -27.35 3.97 -6.98
N VAL A 39 -27.00 2.89 -7.68
CA VAL A 39 -26.02 2.89 -8.77
C VAL A 39 -26.70 2.48 -10.06
N GLU A 40 -26.57 3.31 -11.08
CA GLU A 40 -27.04 2.97 -12.43
C GLU A 40 -26.08 1.93 -13.05
N ILE A 41 -26.67 0.85 -13.56
CA ILE A 41 -25.95 -0.24 -14.21
C ILE A 41 -26.44 -0.34 -15.65
N GLU A 42 -25.49 -0.33 -16.56
CA GLU A 42 -25.74 -0.56 -17.98
C GLU A 42 -25.51 -2.04 -18.28
N ASP A 43 -26.58 -2.74 -18.71
CA ASP A 43 -26.48 -4.08 -19.26
C ASP A 43 -26.54 -3.99 -20.79
N VAL A 44 -25.54 -4.63 -21.41
CA VAL A 44 -25.51 -4.75 -22.88
C VAL A 44 -25.89 -6.18 -23.23
N ASP A 45 -26.98 -6.32 -23.95
CA ASP A 45 -27.35 -7.61 -24.52
C ASP A 45 -26.31 -8.02 -25.58
N GLU A 46 -25.66 -9.14 -25.37
CA GLU A 46 -24.56 -9.61 -26.24
C GLU A 46 -25.02 -10.03 -27.64
N GLU A 47 -26.31 -10.39 -27.81
CA GLU A 47 -26.85 -10.82 -29.09
C GLU A 47 -27.44 -9.66 -29.92
N THR A 48 -28.10 -8.71 -29.27
CA THR A 48 -28.78 -7.59 -29.95
C THR A 48 -27.96 -6.29 -29.90
N GLY A 49 -27.05 -6.15 -28.97
CA GLY A 49 -26.32 -4.90 -28.73
C GLY A 49 -27.16 -3.82 -28.06
N GLU A 50 -28.37 -4.16 -27.60
CA GLU A 50 -29.22 -3.21 -26.89
C GLU A 50 -28.67 -2.93 -25.49
N VAL A 51 -28.70 -1.65 -25.11
CA VAL A 51 -28.26 -1.21 -23.78
C VAL A 51 -29.52 -0.95 -22.95
N SER A 52 -29.65 -1.66 -21.85
CA SER A 52 -30.65 -1.39 -20.81
C SER A 52 -29.99 -0.80 -19.58
N VAL A 53 -30.63 0.19 -18.96
CA VAL A 53 -30.14 0.81 -17.72
C VAL A 53 -31.11 0.47 -16.60
N HIS A 54 -30.57 -0.09 -15.51
CA HIS A 54 -31.35 -0.31 -14.29
C HIS A 54 -30.61 0.20 -13.07
N THR A 55 -31.35 0.47 -11.99
CA THR A 55 -30.77 0.96 -10.75
C THR A 55 -30.69 -0.15 -9.71
N GLU A 56 -29.52 -0.34 -9.13
CA GLU A 56 -29.32 -1.25 -8.01
C GLU A 56 -28.81 -0.52 -6.76
N ASN A 57 -29.32 -0.92 -5.60
CA ASN A 57 -28.80 -0.44 -4.34
C ASN A 57 -27.55 -1.24 -3.96
N ARG A 58 -26.39 -0.59 -4.03
CA ARG A 58 -25.06 -1.19 -3.79
C ARG A 58 -24.28 -0.41 -2.74
N ILE A 59 -23.26 -1.04 -2.16
CA ILE A 59 -22.29 -0.33 -1.31
C ILE A 59 -21.51 0.63 -2.21
N THR A 60 -21.65 1.92 -1.95
CA THR A 60 -20.96 2.98 -2.70
C THR A 60 -19.63 3.36 -2.04
N HIS A 61 -19.59 3.34 -0.72
CA HIS A 61 -18.37 3.59 0.05
C HIS A 61 -18.49 2.99 1.46
N TRP A 62 -17.40 3.07 2.21
CA TRP A 62 -17.33 2.64 3.60
C TRP A 62 -17.02 3.83 4.48
N ASP A 63 -17.72 3.95 5.61
CA ASP A 63 -17.51 4.99 6.61
C ASP A 63 -16.85 4.43 7.86
N GLY A 64 -16.11 5.26 8.60
CA GLY A 64 -15.43 4.90 9.83
C GLY A 64 -14.16 5.70 10.08
N ASN A 65 -13.48 5.40 11.19
CA ASN A 65 -12.22 6.06 11.54
C ASN A 65 -11.03 5.41 10.80
N PHE A 66 -10.96 5.60 9.50
CA PHE A 66 -9.88 5.15 8.61
C PHE A 66 -9.85 6.01 7.33
N ILE A 67 -8.78 5.90 6.59
CA ILE A 67 -8.65 6.46 5.23
C ILE A 67 -8.29 5.33 4.28
N TYR A 68 -8.98 5.24 3.14
CA TYR A 68 -8.75 4.17 2.16
C TYR A 68 -8.50 4.72 0.77
N PHE A 69 -7.46 4.21 0.15
CA PHE A 69 -7.11 4.47 -1.25
C PHE A 69 -6.88 3.16 -1.99
N ASN A 70 -7.49 3.04 -3.14
CA ASN A 70 -7.15 2.04 -4.14
C ASN A 70 -6.59 2.72 -5.41
N ASN A 71 -6.26 1.93 -6.43
CA ASN A 71 -5.73 2.46 -7.68
C ASN A 71 -6.66 3.49 -8.35
N ALA A 72 -7.97 3.28 -8.31
CA ALA A 72 -8.94 4.20 -8.91
C ALA A 72 -8.94 5.55 -8.18
N ILE A 73 -9.02 5.53 -6.85
CA ILE A 73 -9.02 6.74 -6.03
C ILE A 73 -7.67 7.49 -6.16
N LEU A 74 -6.54 6.77 -6.17
CA LEU A 74 -5.23 7.39 -6.41
C LEU A 74 -5.17 8.08 -7.78
N CYS A 75 -5.70 7.45 -8.83
CA CYS A 75 -5.78 8.07 -10.15
C CYS A 75 -6.74 9.26 -10.19
N GLU A 76 -7.83 9.20 -9.46
CA GLU A 76 -8.78 10.31 -9.36
C GLU A 76 -8.13 11.54 -8.71
N GLN A 77 -7.38 11.33 -7.65
CA GLN A 77 -6.75 12.42 -6.89
C GLN A 77 -5.47 12.96 -7.56
N PHE A 78 -4.62 12.09 -8.08
CA PHE A 78 -3.27 12.44 -8.52
C PHE A 78 -2.98 12.11 -10.00
N GLY A 79 -3.94 11.53 -10.72
CA GLY A 79 -3.72 11.07 -12.09
C GLY A 79 -3.38 12.17 -13.11
N ASP A 80 -3.64 13.43 -12.81
CA ASP A 80 -3.29 14.60 -13.62
C ASP A 80 -1.90 15.18 -13.31
N MET A 81 -1.20 14.67 -12.29
CA MET A 81 0.14 15.14 -11.93
C MET A 81 1.20 14.67 -12.91
N ASP A 82 2.01 15.61 -13.42
CA ASP A 82 3.25 15.33 -14.16
C ASP A 82 4.45 15.47 -13.20
N TYR A 83 4.92 14.37 -12.68
CA TYR A 83 6.03 14.35 -11.72
C TYR A 83 7.39 14.73 -12.32
N SER A 84 7.50 14.86 -13.65
CA SER A 84 8.71 15.36 -14.30
C SER A 84 8.80 16.88 -14.36
N SER A 85 7.67 17.57 -14.35
CA SER A 85 7.58 19.03 -14.44
C SER A 85 6.99 19.69 -13.18
N GLY A 86 6.39 18.90 -12.28
CA GLY A 86 5.69 19.39 -11.11
C GLY A 86 4.38 20.11 -11.43
N SER A 87 3.87 19.97 -12.66
CA SER A 87 2.64 20.61 -13.12
C SER A 87 1.52 19.60 -13.35
N LYS A 88 0.29 20.07 -13.59
CA LYS A 88 -0.83 19.22 -13.96
C LYS A 88 -0.93 19.05 -15.48
N THR A 89 -1.28 17.86 -15.92
CA THR A 89 -1.58 17.56 -17.32
C THR A 89 -3.07 17.74 -17.62
N LYS A 90 -3.41 17.93 -18.90
CA LYS A 90 -4.82 18.00 -19.33
C LYS A 90 -5.54 16.65 -19.32
N THR A 91 -4.79 15.57 -19.34
CA THR A 91 -5.33 14.19 -19.40
C THR A 91 -4.89 13.42 -18.18
N LYS A 92 -5.82 12.87 -17.43
CA LYS A 92 -5.53 12.00 -16.29
C LYS A 92 -4.99 10.65 -16.75
N ARG A 93 -4.04 10.12 -15.99
CA ARG A 93 -3.61 8.74 -16.11
C ARG A 93 -4.76 7.80 -15.70
N LYS A 94 -4.77 6.62 -16.29
CA LYS A 94 -5.69 5.53 -15.93
C LYS A 94 -5.05 4.49 -14.97
N THR A 95 -3.78 4.71 -14.61
CA THR A 95 -3.00 3.79 -13.77
C THR A 95 -2.27 4.58 -12.70
N ALA A 96 -2.38 4.15 -11.45
CA ALA A 96 -1.63 4.72 -10.35
C ALA A 96 -0.13 4.41 -10.50
N VAL A 97 0.71 5.30 -9.98
CA VAL A 97 2.16 5.17 -9.96
C VAL A 97 2.70 5.34 -8.55
N ILE A 98 3.94 4.90 -8.33
CA ILE A 98 4.61 4.97 -7.02
C ILE A 98 4.58 6.39 -6.44
N GLU A 99 4.76 7.39 -7.30
CA GLU A 99 4.76 8.80 -6.93
C GLU A 99 3.39 9.27 -6.40
N ASP A 100 2.27 8.69 -6.88
CA ASP A 100 0.93 8.99 -6.36
C ASP A 100 0.79 8.54 -4.90
N VAL A 101 1.34 7.38 -4.56
CA VAL A 101 1.35 6.89 -3.17
C VAL A 101 2.17 7.82 -2.27
N ALA A 102 3.31 8.29 -2.74
CA ALA A 102 4.13 9.23 -1.98
C ALA A 102 3.41 10.58 -1.78
N MET A 103 2.72 11.08 -2.81
CA MET A 103 1.90 12.30 -2.71
C MET A 103 0.74 12.11 -1.74
N CYS A 104 0.05 10.96 -1.80
CA CYS A 104 -1.02 10.62 -0.88
C CYS A 104 -0.55 10.68 0.59
N ILE A 105 0.56 10.00 0.91
CA ILE A 105 1.13 10.00 2.26
C ILE A 105 1.52 11.43 2.68
N ASN A 106 2.18 12.19 1.81
CA ASN A 106 2.58 13.56 2.11
C ASN A 106 1.36 14.47 2.38
N THR A 107 0.32 14.38 1.55
CA THR A 107 -0.91 15.17 1.73
C THR A 107 -1.58 14.90 3.08
N ILE A 108 -1.62 13.62 3.50
CA ILE A 108 -2.20 13.25 4.80
C ILE A 108 -1.32 13.73 5.96
N LEU A 109 0.00 13.65 5.82
CA LEU A 109 0.93 14.20 6.81
C LEU A 109 0.84 15.73 6.89
N ASP A 110 0.62 16.43 5.76
CA ASP A 110 0.38 17.87 5.74
C ASP A 110 -0.91 18.21 6.49
N ALA A 111 -1.99 17.48 6.28
CA ALA A 111 -3.25 17.64 7.00
C ALA A 111 -3.08 17.44 8.51
N GLN A 112 -2.28 16.45 8.92
CA GLN A 112 -1.97 16.23 10.33
C GLN A 112 -1.11 17.39 10.91
N GLU A 113 -0.12 17.86 10.18
CA GLU A 113 0.73 18.99 10.60
C GLU A 113 -0.05 20.31 10.68
N ASN A 114 -1.07 20.49 9.84
CA ASN A 114 -1.96 21.65 9.85
C ASN A 114 -3.06 21.58 10.92
N GLY A 115 -3.22 20.43 11.58
CA GLY A 115 -4.22 20.22 12.62
C GLY A 115 -5.60 19.79 12.11
N ASP A 116 -5.73 19.43 10.82
CA ASP A 116 -6.96 18.87 10.25
C ASP A 116 -7.16 17.40 10.70
N ILE A 117 -6.07 16.73 11.06
CA ILE A 117 -6.04 15.38 11.64
C ILE A 117 -5.34 15.48 12.98
N ASP A 118 -6.04 15.14 14.06
CA ASP A 118 -5.57 15.24 15.44
C ASP A 118 -5.21 13.89 16.07
N GLN A 119 -4.96 12.87 15.25
CA GLN A 119 -4.65 11.50 15.66
C GLN A 119 -3.33 11.03 15.04
N GLY A 120 -2.70 10.03 15.68
CA GLY A 120 -1.58 9.31 15.08
C GLY A 120 -2.02 8.45 13.91
N LEU A 121 -1.12 8.21 12.97
CA LEU A 121 -1.41 7.55 11.70
C LEU A 121 -0.64 6.23 11.59
N LEU A 122 -1.33 5.18 11.12
CA LEU A 122 -0.72 3.94 10.65
C LEU A 122 -0.94 3.83 9.14
N PHE A 123 0.06 4.19 8.35
CA PHE A 123 0.06 3.93 6.91
C PHE A 123 0.32 2.45 6.64
N VAL A 124 -0.53 1.82 5.84
CA VAL A 124 -0.39 0.44 5.38
C VAL A 124 -0.45 0.42 3.87
N TRP A 125 0.67 0.13 3.22
CA TRP A 125 0.73 0.03 1.76
C TRP A 125 0.85 -1.42 1.29
N ASP A 126 -0.17 -1.91 0.64
CA ASP A 126 -0.23 -3.25 0.02
C ASP A 126 -0.39 -3.11 -1.51
N SER A 127 0.65 -3.28 -2.27
CA SER A 127 2.03 -3.55 -1.95
C SER A 127 2.96 -2.66 -2.80
N ILE A 128 4.17 -2.45 -2.32
CA ILE A 128 5.20 -1.70 -3.06
C ILE A 128 5.53 -2.34 -4.41
N GLY A 129 5.24 -3.64 -4.55
CA GLY A 129 5.51 -4.44 -5.73
C GLY A 129 4.48 -4.32 -6.85
N SER A 130 3.30 -3.82 -6.59
CA SER A 130 2.13 -3.93 -7.49
C SER A 130 2.06 -2.86 -8.58
N ILE A 131 2.65 -1.69 -8.37
CA ILE A 131 2.59 -0.56 -9.31
C ILE A 131 3.98 -0.15 -9.79
N GLY A 132 4.02 0.48 -10.97
CA GLY A 132 5.25 1.02 -11.58
C GLY A 132 5.51 2.48 -11.20
N SER A 133 6.62 3.00 -11.67
CA SER A 133 6.97 4.41 -11.54
C SER A 133 6.36 5.27 -12.64
N TYR A 134 6.26 6.57 -12.39
CA TYR A 134 5.84 7.54 -13.40
C TYR A 134 6.75 7.53 -14.65
N LYS A 135 8.03 7.29 -14.44
CA LYS A 135 9.00 7.17 -15.53
C LYS A 135 8.72 5.95 -16.42
N GLU A 136 8.33 4.82 -15.84
CA GLU A 136 7.91 3.63 -16.59
C GLU A 136 6.63 3.90 -17.37
N TYR A 137 5.66 4.55 -16.75
CA TYR A 137 4.43 4.97 -17.41
C TYR A 137 4.71 5.86 -18.64
N LYS A 138 5.50 6.92 -18.46
CA LYS A 138 5.86 7.83 -19.60
C LYS A 138 6.60 7.13 -20.73
N ALA A 139 7.46 6.18 -20.40
CA ALA A 139 8.24 5.44 -21.38
C ALA A 139 7.46 4.32 -22.10
N GLY A 140 6.22 4.02 -21.64
CA GLY A 140 5.45 2.89 -22.13
C GLY A 140 6.12 1.54 -21.88
N LYS A 141 7.01 1.47 -20.88
CA LYS A 141 7.80 0.27 -20.53
C LYS A 141 7.44 -0.15 -19.12
N ILE A 142 6.96 -1.37 -18.97
CA ILE A 142 6.58 -1.95 -17.67
C ILE A 142 7.69 -2.90 -17.21
N GLY A 143 7.94 -2.90 -15.87
CA GLY A 143 8.83 -3.89 -15.24
C GLY A 143 10.31 -3.51 -15.21
N ASN A 144 10.65 -2.23 -15.34
CA ASN A 144 12.03 -1.78 -15.16
C ASN A 144 12.34 -1.59 -13.67
N ALA A 145 12.88 -2.62 -13.03
CA ALA A 145 13.19 -2.62 -11.60
C ALA A 145 14.09 -1.46 -11.15
N MET A 146 15.03 -1.01 -12.01
CA MET A 146 15.91 0.12 -11.70
C MET A 146 15.14 1.44 -11.61
N TRP A 147 14.18 1.67 -12.51
CA TRP A 147 13.38 2.90 -12.49
C TRP A 147 12.43 2.93 -11.31
N SER A 148 11.77 1.81 -11.01
CA SER A 148 10.93 1.70 -9.81
C SER A 148 11.75 1.91 -8.53
N ALA A 149 12.94 1.31 -8.42
CA ALA A 149 13.81 1.49 -7.27
C ALA A 149 14.29 2.94 -7.10
N ALA A 150 14.62 3.62 -8.21
CA ALA A 150 15.00 5.03 -8.18
C ALA A 150 13.84 5.93 -7.77
N SER A 151 12.65 5.71 -8.30
CA SER A 151 11.44 6.46 -7.93
C SER A 151 11.06 6.25 -6.48
N ILE A 152 11.11 5.01 -5.97
CA ILE A 152 10.89 4.72 -4.56
C ILE A 152 11.93 5.45 -3.71
N SER A 153 13.21 5.36 -4.05
CA SER A 153 14.26 6.05 -3.32
C SER A 153 14.03 7.56 -3.29
N GLN A 154 13.68 8.16 -4.40
CA GLN A 154 13.48 9.60 -4.51
C GLN A 154 12.21 10.07 -3.82
N ALA A 155 11.09 9.39 -4.06
CA ALA A 155 9.78 9.82 -3.55
C ALA A 155 9.62 9.56 -2.05
N PHE A 156 10.18 8.46 -1.54
CA PHE A 156 9.98 8.04 -0.15
C PHE A 156 11.12 8.41 0.80
N ASN A 157 12.27 8.88 0.29
CA ASN A 157 13.41 9.20 1.17
C ASN A 157 13.03 10.22 2.25
N ASN A 158 12.36 11.29 1.88
CA ASN A 158 11.90 12.31 2.82
C ASN A 158 10.84 11.76 3.78
N ILE A 159 9.89 10.95 3.27
CA ILE A 159 8.82 10.36 4.09
C ILE A 159 9.42 9.49 5.19
N VAL A 160 10.30 8.55 4.85
CA VAL A 160 10.80 7.54 5.78
C VAL A 160 11.92 8.05 6.69
N ASN A 161 12.69 9.04 6.25
CA ASN A 161 13.81 9.57 7.04
C ASN A 161 13.46 10.81 7.86
N ASP A 162 12.56 11.66 7.36
CA ASP A 162 12.21 12.93 7.99
C ASP A 162 10.80 12.95 8.53
N ARG A 163 9.78 12.81 7.66
CA ARG A 163 8.40 13.11 8.01
C ARG A 163 7.80 12.11 9.00
N ILE A 164 7.98 10.82 8.80
CA ILE A 164 7.52 9.80 9.75
C ILE A 164 8.30 9.89 11.08
N PRO A 165 9.65 9.96 11.12
CA PRO A 165 10.38 10.17 12.37
C PRO A 165 10.17 11.55 12.98
N ALA A 166 9.96 12.60 12.18
CA ALA A 166 9.75 13.96 12.67
C ALA A 166 8.50 14.05 13.55
N SER A 167 7.44 13.33 13.20
CA SER A 167 6.22 13.25 13.99
C SER A 167 6.42 12.65 15.38
N ARG A 168 7.56 12.00 15.62
CA ARG A 168 7.95 11.43 16.91
C ARG A 168 8.83 12.34 17.75
N LYS A 169 9.03 13.60 17.34
CA LYS A 169 9.72 14.60 18.16
C LYS A 169 8.91 14.92 19.42
N VAL A 170 9.61 15.34 20.48
CA VAL A 170 8.97 15.71 21.75
C VAL A 170 7.89 16.78 21.57
N THR A 171 8.04 17.64 20.55
CA THR A 171 7.08 18.70 20.22
C THR A 171 5.91 18.22 19.36
N SER A 172 5.94 17.00 18.83
CA SER A 172 4.83 16.42 18.06
C SER A 172 4.01 15.51 18.96
N PRO A 173 2.70 15.75 19.09
CA PRO A 173 1.83 14.88 19.89
C PRO A 173 1.56 13.53 19.24
N TYR A 174 1.92 13.36 17.96
CA TYR A 174 1.55 12.20 17.16
C TYR A 174 2.68 11.20 17.01
N SER A 175 2.31 9.91 16.86
CA SER A 175 3.22 8.83 16.55
C SER A 175 2.77 8.15 15.25
N ASN A 176 3.49 8.38 14.17
CA ASN A 176 3.17 7.81 12.86
C ASN A 176 4.03 6.58 12.56
N THR A 177 3.47 5.66 11.81
CA THR A 177 4.15 4.44 11.37
C THR A 177 3.80 4.17 9.92
N LEU A 178 4.79 3.80 9.12
CA LEU A 178 4.60 3.27 7.78
C LEU A 178 4.94 1.79 7.77
N LEU A 179 3.94 0.97 7.45
CA LEU A 179 4.07 -0.44 7.16
C LEU A 179 3.86 -0.62 5.66
N TYR A 180 4.78 -1.30 4.98
CA TYR A 180 4.57 -1.66 3.59
C TYR A 180 4.83 -3.15 3.38
N ILE A 181 4.02 -3.75 2.52
CA ILE A 181 4.15 -5.13 2.10
C ILE A 181 5.01 -5.17 0.84
N ASN A 182 5.90 -6.13 0.76
CA ASN A 182 6.76 -6.30 -0.41
C ASN A 182 6.84 -7.77 -0.82
N LYS A 183 6.93 -7.99 -2.12
CA LYS A 183 7.14 -9.34 -2.67
C LYS A 183 8.63 -9.66 -2.67
N VAL A 184 8.95 -10.88 -2.31
CA VAL A 184 10.31 -11.41 -2.33
C VAL A 184 10.40 -12.43 -3.45
N TRP A 185 11.45 -12.33 -4.26
CA TRP A 185 11.76 -13.34 -5.27
C TRP A 185 13.21 -13.81 -5.16
N MET A 186 13.45 -15.01 -5.69
CA MET A 186 14.77 -15.59 -5.73
C MET A 186 15.47 -15.21 -7.04
N ASN A 187 16.59 -14.52 -6.93
CA ASN A 187 17.40 -14.15 -8.08
C ASN A 187 18.63 -15.05 -8.21
N ASN A 188 18.61 -15.93 -9.20
CA ASN A 188 19.71 -16.86 -9.47
C ASN A 188 20.82 -16.21 -10.30
N THR A 189 20.55 -15.06 -10.94
CA THR A 189 21.52 -14.40 -11.81
C THR A 189 22.63 -13.69 -11.04
N LEU A 190 22.38 -13.28 -9.80
CA LEU A 190 23.37 -12.62 -8.96
C LEU A 190 24.43 -13.58 -8.40
N ASN A 191 24.11 -14.87 -8.33
CA ASN A 191 25.03 -15.91 -7.87
C ASN A 191 24.79 -17.20 -8.68
N PRO A 192 25.29 -17.29 -9.94
CA PRO A 192 25.01 -18.43 -10.81
C PRO A 192 25.50 -19.79 -10.29
N THR A 193 26.50 -19.78 -9.41
CA THR A 193 27.17 -20.99 -8.85
C THR A 193 26.89 -21.21 -7.38
N GLY A 194 26.15 -20.32 -6.73
CA GLY A 194 25.83 -20.35 -5.31
C GLY A 194 24.32 -20.37 -5.04
N PRO A 195 23.92 -20.26 -3.77
CA PRO A 195 22.52 -20.19 -3.40
C PRO A 195 21.88 -18.92 -4.00
N ALA A 196 20.61 -19.06 -4.43
CA ALA A 196 19.83 -17.93 -4.94
C ALA A 196 19.73 -16.80 -3.92
N VAL A 197 19.84 -15.56 -4.38
CA VAL A 197 19.74 -14.37 -3.52
C VAL A 197 18.29 -13.90 -3.48
N MET A 198 17.81 -13.64 -2.28
CA MET A 198 16.48 -13.05 -2.08
C MET A 198 16.53 -11.56 -2.39
N GLU A 199 15.66 -11.11 -3.26
CA GLU A 199 15.49 -9.70 -3.62
C GLU A 199 14.08 -9.21 -3.35
N THR A 200 13.99 -7.93 -3.05
CA THR A 200 12.73 -7.20 -2.84
C THR A 200 12.65 -6.00 -3.77
N LYS A 201 11.45 -5.58 -4.16
CA LYS A 201 11.28 -4.33 -4.91
C LYS A 201 11.59 -3.11 -4.02
N GLY A 202 12.08 -2.03 -4.60
CA GLY A 202 12.38 -0.78 -3.87
C GLY A 202 13.86 -0.51 -3.64
N GLY A 203 14.69 -1.48 -3.97
CA GLY A 203 16.14 -1.32 -3.87
C GLY A 203 16.66 -1.14 -2.44
N LYS A 204 17.92 -0.72 -2.34
CA LYS A 204 18.62 -0.65 -1.03
C LYS A 204 18.13 0.48 -0.12
N SER A 205 17.60 1.58 -0.67
CA SER A 205 17.18 2.74 0.13
C SER A 205 16.08 2.42 1.11
N MET A 206 15.02 1.75 0.66
CA MET A 206 13.94 1.32 1.55
C MET A 206 14.42 0.33 2.59
N LYS A 207 15.28 -0.61 2.20
CA LYS A 207 15.85 -1.58 3.13
C LYS A 207 16.68 -0.91 4.23
N TYR A 208 17.44 0.13 3.93
CA TYR A 208 18.22 0.85 4.92
C TYR A 208 17.37 1.74 5.84
N ALA A 209 16.30 2.32 5.30
CA ALA A 209 15.36 3.14 6.05
C ALA A 209 14.43 2.31 6.95
N THR A 210 14.18 1.04 6.60
CA THR A 210 13.32 0.13 7.36
C THR A 210 13.93 -0.18 8.73
N ARG A 211 13.17 0.08 9.78
CA ARG A 211 13.61 -0.20 11.17
C ARG A 211 13.33 -1.64 11.60
N MET A 212 12.31 -2.25 11.02
CA MET A 212 11.95 -3.64 11.25
C MET A 212 11.58 -4.27 9.91
N GLU A 213 12.20 -5.40 9.59
CA GLU A 213 11.87 -6.22 8.42
C GLU A 213 11.38 -7.57 8.91
N ILE A 214 10.18 -7.95 8.46
CA ILE A 214 9.56 -9.23 8.81
C ILE A 214 9.44 -10.05 7.52
N LEU A 215 10.14 -11.17 7.47
CA LEU A 215 10.05 -12.11 6.36
C LEU A 215 8.99 -13.19 6.67
N MET A 216 7.91 -13.19 5.89
CA MET A 216 6.87 -14.21 5.97
C MET A 216 7.27 -15.41 5.10
N GLY A 217 7.60 -16.52 5.71
CA GLY A 217 8.06 -17.73 5.01
C GLY A 217 7.04 -18.86 5.05
N GLY A 218 6.87 -19.57 3.92
CA GLY A 218 6.01 -20.76 3.85
C GLY A 218 6.64 -22.01 4.48
N GLN A 219 7.97 -22.08 4.55
CA GLN A 219 8.70 -23.16 5.21
C GLN A 219 9.85 -22.61 6.03
N LEU A 220 9.78 -22.88 7.32
CA LEU A 220 10.91 -22.69 8.20
C LEU A 220 11.85 -23.89 8.17
N THR A 221 13.14 -23.65 8.38
CA THR A 221 14.09 -24.73 8.60
C THR A 221 13.62 -25.63 9.75
N ALA A 222 13.93 -26.92 9.67
CA ALA A 222 13.41 -27.93 10.58
C ALA A 222 13.60 -27.60 12.09
N GLY A 223 14.61 -26.80 12.45
CA GLY A 223 14.85 -26.35 13.82
C GLY A 223 13.81 -25.36 14.35
N ILE A 224 13.40 -24.40 13.55
CA ILE A 224 12.44 -23.35 13.96
C ILE A 224 11.01 -23.91 13.91
N LYS A 225 10.71 -24.81 12.97
CA LYS A 225 9.43 -25.53 12.91
C LYS A 225 9.07 -26.24 14.21
N ARG A 226 10.06 -26.86 14.87
CA ARG A 226 9.83 -27.66 16.07
C ARG A 226 9.37 -26.84 17.28
N LEU A 227 9.88 -25.63 17.44
CA LEU A 227 9.59 -24.83 18.62
C LEU A 227 8.14 -24.28 18.63
N THR A 228 7.51 -24.12 17.48
CA THR A 228 6.23 -23.40 17.42
C THR A 228 5.07 -24.26 16.90
N ALA A 229 5.26 -25.09 15.90
CA ALA A 229 4.18 -25.86 15.29
C ALA A 229 3.84 -27.12 16.10
N THR A 230 4.83 -27.77 16.69
CA THR A 230 4.63 -29.04 17.43
C THR A 230 3.97 -28.83 18.77
N SER A 231 4.15 -27.68 19.40
CA SER A 231 3.57 -27.41 20.75
C SER A 231 2.10 -27.02 20.72
N LYS A 232 1.54 -26.65 19.57
CA LYS A 232 0.16 -26.13 19.48
C LYS A 232 -0.72 -26.69 18.36
N GLY A 233 -0.22 -27.57 17.49
CA GLY A 233 -1.01 -28.20 16.41
C GLY A 233 -1.61 -27.23 15.39
N LEU A 234 -1.04 -26.04 15.25
CA LEU A 234 -1.57 -24.95 14.41
C LEU A 234 -0.62 -24.66 13.25
N ASN A 235 -1.15 -24.41 12.06
CA ASN A 235 -0.39 -23.92 10.92
C ASN A 235 -0.16 -22.41 11.08
N TYR A 236 1.08 -22.00 11.34
CA TYR A 236 1.46 -20.59 11.41
C TYR A 236 2.28 -20.18 10.19
N SER A 237 2.02 -18.97 9.71
CA SER A 237 3.01 -18.22 8.96
C SER A 237 3.97 -17.57 9.95
N TYR A 238 5.26 -17.68 9.71
CA TYR A 238 6.27 -17.21 10.66
C TYR A 238 6.92 -15.94 10.14
N ALA A 239 7.11 -15.00 11.03
CA ALA A 239 7.86 -13.79 10.78
C ALA A 239 9.26 -13.93 11.38
N ILE A 240 10.29 -13.67 10.59
CA ILE A 240 11.68 -13.62 11.05
C ILE A 240 12.15 -12.19 10.96
N GLN A 241 12.54 -11.64 12.09
CA GLN A 241 13.22 -10.35 12.12
C GLN A 241 14.64 -10.53 11.56
N THR A 242 14.98 -9.77 10.53
CA THR A 242 16.27 -9.88 9.83
C THR A 242 17.26 -8.77 10.19
N LYS A 243 16.91 -7.89 11.12
CA LYS A 243 17.76 -6.84 11.68
C LYS A 243 17.83 -6.94 13.19
#